data_6b39d3f579d1f52b88407e0b3711f1a1
#
_entry.id   6b39d3f579d1f52b88407e0b3711f1a1
#
_cell.length_a   1.000
_cell.length_b   1.000
_cell.length_c   1.000
_cell.angle_alpha   90.00
_cell.angle_beta   90.00
_cell.angle_gamma   90.00
#
_symmetry.space_group_name_H-M   'P 1'
#
loop_
_entity.id
_entity.type
_entity.pdbx_description
1 polymer ?
#
loop_
_entity_poly.entity_id
_entity_poly.type
_entity_poly.pdbx_seq_one_letter_code
_entity_poly.pdbx_strand_id
1 'polypeptide(L)'
;MSDSPRPAAAARRRLDAELVTRGIAETRAKAQGLILAGRVLLSGVVCTKCGTPVKEDADIGLLPAPRPFASRGGGKLSGALDDFGIDPTGRVALDVGASTGGFTDCLLRRGASRVYAVDVGERLLDDRLLRDPRVVSLEKVNFRHAAGDLLPEKVTLAVVDVSFISLRHILPVLPRFLAPGAEALPLVKPQFEVGKGRVGKGGVVRDDALRREAVDGIAAFARE
;
A
#
# COMPACT_ATOMS: atom_id res chain seq x y z
N MET A 1 26.82 31.88 -56.07
CA MET A 1 26.84 31.57 -54.61
C MET A 1 25.43 31.21 -54.21
N SER A 2 25.17 29.94 -54.08
CA SER A 2 23.84 29.42 -53.78
C SER A 2 23.68 29.34 -52.25
N ASP A 3 22.83 30.22 -51.72
CA ASP A 3 22.47 30.22 -50.32
C ASP A 3 21.39 29.14 -50.09
N SER A 4 21.81 27.96 -49.60
CA SER A 4 20.92 26.90 -49.27
C SER A 4 20.24 27.24 -47.91
N PRO A 5 18.88 27.24 -47.85
CA PRO A 5 18.19 27.54 -46.57
C PRO A 5 18.54 26.50 -45.52
N ARG A 6 19.01 26.98 -44.32
CA ARG A 6 19.18 26.13 -43.13
C ARG A 6 17.83 25.43 -42.82
N PRO A 7 17.84 24.11 -42.56
CA PRO A 7 16.62 23.45 -42.14
C PRO A 7 16.09 24.08 -40.85
N ALA A 8 14.82 24.45 -40.83
CA ALA A 8 14.16 24.99 -39.65
C ALA A 8 14.33 24.00 -38.49
N ALA A 9 14.82 24.48 -37.35
CA ALA A 9 14.96 23.68 -36.16
C ALA A 9 13.58 23.11 -35.79
N ALA A 10 13.44 21.78 -35.78
CA ALA A 10 12.19 21.11 -35.45
C ALA A 10 11.66 21.66 -34.10
N ALA A 11 10.43 22.16 -34.12
CA ALA A 11 9.81 22.77 -32.94
C ALA A 11 9.78 21.78 -31.80
N ARG A 12 10.38 22.14 -30.65
CA ARG A 12 10.37 21.34 -29.45
C ARG A 12 9.16 21.73 -28.59
N ARG A 13 8.40 20.73 -28.14
CA ARG A 13 7.29 20.91 -27.19
C ARG A 13 7.66 20.36 -25.82
N ARG A 14 7.00 20.85 -24.79
CA ARG A 14 7.13 20.28 -23.45
C ARG A 14 6.57 18.87 -23.44
N LEU A 15 7.18 17.95 -22.71
CA LEU A 15 6.75 16.55 -22.62
C LEU A 15 5.28 16.41 -22.16
N ASP A 16 4.86 17.19 -21.14
CA ASP A 16 3.48 17.20 -20.66
C ASP A 16 2.46 17.61 -21.75
N ALA A 17 2.81 18.55 -22.60
CA ALA A 17 1.98 18.99 -23.71
C ALA A 17 2.00 17.97 -24.87
N GLU A 18 3.16 17.39 -25.17
CA GLU A 18 3.31 16.39 -26.21
C GLU A 18 2.52 15.10 -25.93
N LEU A 19 2.47 14.65 -24.68
CA LEU A 19 1.63 13.51 -24.28
C LEU A 19 0.15 13.74 -24.57
N VAL A 20 -0.34 14.97 -24.39
CA VAL A 20 -1.73 15.32 -24.73
C VAL A 20 -1.91 15.38 -26.25
N THR A 21 -0.98 16.01 -26.96
CA THR A 21 -1.04 16.11 -28.44
C THR A 21 -1.08 14.74 -29.11
N ARG A 22 -0.36 13.75 -28.57
CA ARG A 22 -0.36 12.36 -29.08
C ARG A 22 -1.52 11.50 -28.55
N GLY A 23 -2.44 12.05 -27.74
CA GLY A 23 -3.55 11.30 -27.16
C GLY A 23 -3.14 10.28 -26.10
N ILE A 24 -1.89 10.31 -25.62
CA ILE A 24 -1.38 9.43 -24.55
C ILE A 24 -2.01 9.81 -23.20
N ALA A 25 -2.35 11.07 -23.02
CA ALA A 25 -3.08 11.56 -21.86
C ALA A 25 -4.21 12.48 -22.30
N GLU A 26 -5.39 12.38 -21.67
CA GLU A 26 -6.56 13.20 -22.02
C GLU A 26 -6.40 14.68 -21.64
N THR A 27 -5.65 14.95 -20.56
CA THR A 27 -5.42 16.31 -20.05
C THR A 27 -3.97 16.49 -19.62
N ARG A 28 -3.53 17.77 -19.59
CA ARG A 28 -2.19 18.11 -19.13
C ARG A 28 -1.91 17.69 -17.68
N ALA A 29 -2.92 17.77 -16.81
CA ALA A 29 -2.81 17.32 -15.43
C ALA A 29 -2.58 15.79 -15.34
N LYS A 30 -3.31 14.99 -16.16
CA LYS A 30 -3.08 13.55 -16.27
C LYS A 30 -1.69 13.24 -16.82
N ALA A 31 -1.23 13.98 -17.84
CA ALA A 31 0.12 13.84 -18.39
C ALA A 31 1.20 14.10 -17.33
N GLN A 32 1.06 15.17 -16.55
CA GLN A 32 1.97 15.48 -15.44
C GLN A 32 1.96 14.40 -14.37
N GLY A 33 0.79 13.86 -14.02
CA GLY A 33 0.68 12.72 -13.11
C GLY A 33 1.45 11.49 -13.59
N LEU A 34 1.36 11.14 -14.87
CA LEU A 34 2.11 10.03 -15.46
C LEU A 34 3.63 10.26 -15.42
N ILE A 35 4.07 11.48 -15.73
CA ILE A 35 5.50 11.84 -15.73
C ILE A 35 6.06 11.79 -14.30
N LEU A 36 5.39 12.43 -13.34
CA LEU A 36 5.82 12.48 -11.94
C LEU A 36 5.81 11.09 -11.29
N ALA A 37 4.89 10.22 -11.69
CA ALA A 37 4.85 8.82 -11.26
C ALA A 37 5.94 7.94 -11.94
N GLY A 38 6.84 8.51 -12.73
CA GLY A 38 7.91 7.78 -13.40
C GLY A 38 7.44 6.78 -14.46
N ARG A 39 6.23 6.97 -15.02
CA ARG A 39 5.63 6.05 -16.00
C ARG A 39 5.94 6.37 -17.45
N VAL A 40 6.54 7.53 -17.72
CA VAL A 40 6.88 7.97 -19.09
C VAL A 40 8.34 7.65 -19.38
N LEU A 41 8.55 6.95 -20.47
CA LEU A 41 9.86 6.69 -21.05
C LEU A 41 10.10 7.68 -22.18
N LEU A 42 11.29 8.27 -22.20
CA LEU A 42 11.80 9.06 -23.33
C LEU A 42 13.04 8.35 -23.85
N SER A 43 12.99 7.84 -25.07
CA SER A 43 14.04 7.00 -25.67
C SER A 43 14.47 5.85 -24.75
N GLY A 44 13.49 5.14 -24.17
CA GLY A 44 13.71 3.99 -23.25
C GLY A 44 14.12 4.35 -21.82
N VAL A 45 14.32 5.64 -21.48
CA VAL A 45 14.72 6.09 -20.15
C VAL A 45 13.56 6.79 -19.42
N VAL A 46 13.36 6.48 -18.13
CA VAL A 46 12.31 7.11 -17.32
C VAL A 46 12.54 8.62 -17.23
N CYS A 47 11.52 9.40 -17.58
CA CYS A 47 11.56 10.86 -17.47
C CYS A 47 10.54 11.33 -16.43
N THR A 48 11.00 12.08 -15.41
CA THR A 48 10.15 12.60 -14.32
C THR A 48 9.96 14.12 -14.39
N LYS A 49 10.53 14.79 -15.41
CA LYS A 49 10.44 16.26 -15.58
C LYS A 49 9.38 16.62 -16.62
N CYS A 50 8.23 17.15 -16.19
CA CYS A 50 7.11 17.53 -17.06
C CYS A 50 7.48 18.53 -18.15
N GLY A 51 8.43 19.43 -17.88
CA GLY A 51 8.88 20.47 -18.80
C GLY A 51 9.95 20.05 -19.79
N THR A 52 10.39 18.80 -19.82
CA THR A 52 11.42 18.30 -20.73
C THR A 52 11.06 18.64 -22.19
N PRO A 53 11.92 19.36 -22.94
CA PRO A 53 11.66 19.68 -24.34
C PRO A 53 11.87 18.45 -25.21
N VAL A 54 10.83 18.01 -25.91
CA VAL A 54 10.85 16.85 -26.82
C VAL A 54 10.54 17.29 -28.26
N LYS A 55 11.09 16.56 -29.23
CA LYS A 55 10.75 16.72 -30.65
C LYS A 55 9.45 16.02 -30.96
N GLU A 56 8.80 16.38 -32.06
CA GLU A 56 7.57 15.75 -32.55
C GLU A 56 7.75 14.25 -32.86
N ASP A 57 8.95 13.84 -33.26
CA ASP A 57 9.33 12.46 -33.58
C ASP A 57 9.97 11.71 -32.40
N ALA A 58 10.01 12.31 -31.19
CA ALA A 58 10.63 11.69 -30.01
C ALA A 58 9.96 10.34 -29.69
N ASP A 59 10.78 9.32 -29.42
CA ASP A 59 10.31 8.02 -28.92
C ASP A 59 9.81 8.17 -27.48
N ILE A 60 8.49 8.12 -27.32
CA ILE A 60 7.81 8.22 -26.01
C ILE A 60 7.05 6.94 -25.75
N GLY A 61 7.48 6.20 -24.73
CA GLY A 61 6.81 5.00 -24.22
C GLY A 61 6.09 5.25 -22.91
N LEU A 62 5.16 4.35 -22.59
CA LEU A 62 4.53 4.28 -21.27
C LEU A 62 4.86 2.95 -20.60
N LEU A 63 5.34 3.00 -19.37
CA LEU A 63 5.35 1.83 -18.51
C LEU A 63 3.91 1.44 -18.16
N PRO A 64 3.59 0.12 -18.12
CA PRO A 64 2.27 -0.33 -17.73
C PRO A 64 1.94 0.17 -16.33
N ALA A 65 0.67 0.49 -16.09
CA ALA A 65 0.22 0.85 -14.75
C ALA A 65 0.57 -0.28 -13.78
N PRO A 66 1.14 0.02 -12.61
CA PRO A 66 1.23 -0.98 -11.56
C PRO A 66 -0.18 -1.54 -11.31
N ARG A 67 -0.32 -2.86 -11.27
CA ARG A 67 -1.62 -3.43 -10.89
C ARG A 67 -2.00 -2.89 -9.51
N PRO A 68 -3.21 -2.38 -9.32
CA PRO A 68 -3.63 -1.94 -8.00
C PRO A 68 -3.55 -3.10 -7.01
N PHE A 69 -3.31 -2.81 -5.74
CA PHE A 69 -3.47 -3.81 -4.68
C PHE A 69 -4.92 -4.31 -4.63
N ALA A 70 -5.14 -5.47 -4.04
CA ALA A 70 -6.48 -6.04 -3.84
C ALA A 70 -7.44 -5.07 -3.13
N SER A 71 -6.91 -4.14 -2.34
CA SER A 71 -7.64 -2.99 -1.81
C SER A 71 -6.72 -1.79 -1.59
N ARG A 72 -7.33 -0.61 -1.28
CA ARG A 72 -6.59 0.62 -0.90
C ARG A 72 -5.70 0.42 0.34
N GLY A 73 -5.99 -0.58 1.16
CA GLY A 73 -5.17 -0.96 2.31
C GLY A 73 -3.72 -1.25 1.95
N GLY A 74 -3.47 -1.93 0.83
CA GLY A 74 -2.11 -2.25 0.39
C GLY A 74 -1.20 -1.05 0.22
N GLY A 75 -1.74 0.10 -0.24
CA GLY A 75 -0.96 1.34 -0.31
C GLY A 75 -0.59 1.91 1.07
N LYS A 76 -1.45 1.74 2.08
CA LYS A 76 -1.14 2.17 3.46
C LYS A 76 0.00 1.34 4.04
N LEU A 77 -0.08 0.01 3.89
CA LEU A 77 0.98 -0.88 4.37
C LEU A 77 2.28 -0.63 3.62
N SER A 78 2.22 -0.43 2.29
CA SER A 78 3.42 -0.13 1.49
C SER A 78 4.15 1.10 2.02
N GLY A 79 3.43 2.21 2.30
CA GLY A 79 4.02 3.41 2.88
C GLY A 79 4.61 3.16 4.27
N ALA A 80 3.89 2.43 5.14
CA ALA A 80 4.38 2.12 6.49
C ALA A 80 5.66 1.25 6.46
N LEU A 81 5.73 0.26 5.58
CA LEU A 81 6.94 -0.57 5.42
C LEU A 81 8.14 0.27 4.99
N ASP A 82 7.93 1.23 4.07
CA ASP A 82 8.99 2.15 3.63
C ASP A 82 9.41 3.11 4.76
N ASP A 83 8.44 3.73 5.46
CA ASP A 83 8.68 4.71 6.52
C ASP A 83 9.41 4.10 7.72
N PHE A 84 9.10 2.84 8.07
CA PHE A 84 9.73 2.13 9.19
C PHE A 84 10.94 1.27 8.78
N GLY A 85 11.26 1.19 7.49
CA GLY A 85 12.39 0.39 6.99
C GLY A 85 12.21 -1.11 7.19
N ILE A 86 10.97 -1.61 7.17
CA ILE A 86 10.66 -3.03 7.38
C ILE A 86 10.62 -3.75 6.04
N ASP A 87 11.48 -4.76 5.88
CA ASP A 87 11.55 -5.60 4.68
C ASP A 87 10.83 -6.94 4.92
N PRO A 88 9.72 -7.22 4.20
CA PRO A 88 9.01 -8.50 4.26
C PRO A 88 9.69 -9.65 3.51
N THR A 89 10.77 -9.40 2.76
CA THR A 89 11.41 -10.40 1.89
C THR A 89 11.79 -11.69 2.66
N GLY A 90 11.30 -12.82 2.18
CA GLY A 90 11.55 -14.14 2.77
C GLY A 90 10.83 -14.40 4.10
N ARG A 91 10.11 -13.42 4.65
CA ARG A 91 9.46 -13.55 5.96
C ARG A 91 8.15 -14.33 5.88
N VAL A 92 7.84 -15.05 6.95
CA VAL A 92 6.50 -15.57 7.21
C VAL A 92 5.71 -14.49 7.93
N ALA A 93 4.58 -14.08 7.37
CA ALA A 93 3.77 -12.97 7.87
C ALA A 93 2.38 -13.40 8.30
N LEU A 94 1.79 -12.65 9.25
CA LEU A 94 0.41 -12.75 9.70
C LEU A 94 -0.32 -11.45 9.38
N ASP A 95 -1.44 -11.53 8.66
CA ASP A 95 -2.33 -10.41 8.34
C ASP A 95 -3.65 -10.60 9.11
N VAL A 96 -3.86 -9.79 10.16
CA VAL A 96 -5.03 -9.83 11.02
C VAL A 96 -6.05 -8.79 10.57
N GLY A 97 -7.23 -9.25 10.12
CA GLY A 97 -8.24 -8.42 9.47
C GLY A 97 -7.97 -8.27 7.98
N ALA A 98 -7.63 -9.38 7.32
CA ALA A 98 -7.18 -9.41 5.93
C ALA A 98 -8.22 -8.85 4.93
N SER A 99 -9.53 -9.00 5.22
CA SER A 99 -10.62 -8.53 4.36
C SER A 99 -10.40 -8.96 2.89
N THR A 100 -10.40 -8.03 1.94
CA THR A 100 -10.13 -8.33 0.52
C THR A 100 -8.66 -8.61 0.20
N GLY A 101 -7.77 -8.54 1.19
CA GLY A 101 -6.35 -8.91 1.04
C GLY A 101 -5.42 -7.78 0.63
N GLY A 102 -5.76 -6.53 0.94
CA GLY A 102 -4.89 -5.40 0.58
C GLY A 102 -3.50 -5.49 1.22
N PHE A 103 -3.44 -5.84 2.51
CA PHE A 103 -2.17 -6.03 3.22
C PHE A 103 -1.47 -7.31 2.77
N THR A 104 -2.20 -8.41 2.64
CA THR A 104 -1.69 -9.68 2.10
C THR A 104 -1.02 -9.48 0.73
N ASP A 105 -1.68 -8.82 -0.23
CA ASP A 105 -1.13 -8.52 -1.57
C ASP A 105 0.16 -7.67 -1.49
N CYS A 106 0.18 -6.69 -0.59
CA CYS A 106 1.35 -5.85 -0.36
C CYS A 106 2.55 -6.69 0.16
N LEU A 107 2.34 -7.53 1.17
CA LEU A 107 3.36 -8.41 1.73
C LEU A 107 3.92 -9.35 0.68
N LEU A 108 3.06 -9.99 -0.13
CA LEU A 108 3.48 -10.92 -1.19
C LEU A 108 4.29 -10.22 -2.29
N ARG A 109 3.90 -9.01 -2.70
CA ARG A 109 4.63 -8.21 -3.69
C ARG A 109 5.98 -7.72 -3.17
N ARG A 110 6.09 -7.56 -1.86
CA ARG A 110 7.33 -7.22 -1.14
C ARG A 110 8.16 -8.47 -0.77
N GLY A 111 7.83 -9.64 -1.33
CA GLY A 111 8.65 -10.84 -1.22
C GLY A 111 8.42 -11.70 0.03
N ALA A 112 7.32 -11.52 0.77
CA ALA A 112 6.97 -12.44 1.84
C ALA A 112 6.88 -13.88 1.32
N SER A 113 7.49 -14.82 2.06
CA SER A 113 7.52 -16.24 1.69
C SER A 113 6.19 -16.94 1.96
N ARG A 114 5.45 -16.46 2.96
CA ARG A 114 4.10 -16.96 3.33
C ARG A 114 3.32 -15.87 4.06
N VAL A 115 2.00 -15.84 3.83
CA VAL A 115 1.08 -14.96 4.55
C VAL A 115 -0.10 -15.74 5.06
N TYR A 116 -0.30 -15.75 6.38
CA TYR A 116 -1.51 -16.22 7.03
C TYR A 116 -2.51 -15.07 7.10
N ALA A 117 -3.53 -15.11 6.26
CA ALA A 117 -4.58 -14.09 6.16
C ALA A 117 -5.77 -14.49 7.03
N VAL A 118 -5.96 -13.80 8.16
CA VAL A 118 -6.98 -14.11 9.16
C VAL A 118 -8.09 -13.07 9.12
N ASP A 119 -9.35 -13.51 9.00
CA ASP A 119 -10.52 -12.64 9.08
C ASP A 119 -11.72 -13.32 9.75
N VAL A 120 -12.60 -12.50 10.37
CA VAL A 120 -13.88 -13.00 10.93
C VAL A 120 -14.92 -13.27 9.84
N GLY A 121 -14.77 -12.66 8.67
CA GLY A 121 -15.62 -12.83 7.52
C GLY A 121 -15.36 -14.14 6.77
N GLU A 122 -16.15 -14.34 5.74
CA GLU A 122 -16.05 -15.50 4.85
C GLU A 122 -16.05 -15.03 3.41
N ARG A 123 -15.21 -15.64 2.57
CA ARG A 123 -15.07 -15.35 1.12
C ARG A 123 -14.82 -13.87 0.82
N LEU A 124 -14.01 -13.22 1.64
CA LEU A 124 -13.66 -11.82 1.46
C LEU A 124 -12.40 -11.65 0.63
N LEU A 125 -11.45 -12.57 0.74
CA LEU A 125 -10.14 -12.47 0.10
C LEU A 125 -10.27 -12.54 -1.43
N ASP A 126 -9.54 -11.69 -2.14
CA ASP A 126 -9.48 -11.67 -3.61
C ASP A 126 -9.07 -13.04 -4.16
N ASP A 127 -9.77 -13.53 -5.20
CA ASP A 127 -9.53 -14.83 -5.83
C ASP A 127 -8.09 -15.06 -6.27
N ARG A 128 -7.37 -13.99 -6.65
CA ARG A 128 -5.96 -14.08 -7.05
C ARG A 128 -5.07 -14.45 -5.86
N LEU A 129 -5.43 -13.96 -4.67
CA LEU A 129 -4.70 -14.25 -3.43
C LEU A 129 -5.02 -15.65 -2.94
N LEU A 130 -6.28 -16.08 -3.06
CA LEU A 130 -6.67 -17.47 -2.73
C LEU A 130 -5.95 -18.51 -3.60
N ARG A 131 -5.53 -18.15 -4.82
CA ARG A 131 -4.77 -19.03 -5.72
C ARG A 131 -3.25 -18.95 -5.55
N ASP A 132 -2.74 -17.98 -4.77
CA ASP A 132 -1.30 -17.89 -4.52
C ASP A 132 -0.88 -18.93 -3.48
N PRO A 133 0.04 -19.87 -3.80
CA PRO A 133 0.43 -20.94 -2.88
C PRO A 133 1.11 -20.45 -1.60
N ARG A 134 1.50 -19.20 -1.54
CA ARG A 134 2.07 -18.56 -0.34
C ARG A 134 1.01 -18.07 0.64
N VAL A 135 -0.27 -18.03 0.25
CA VAL A 135 -1.38 -17.55 1.07
C VAL A 135 -2.09 -18.70 1.75
N VAL A 136 -2.27 -18.57 3.04
CA VAL A 136 -3.13 -19.44 3.84
C VAL A 136 -4.29 -18.60 4.36
N SER A 137 -5.49 -18.78 3.78
CA SER A 137 -6.70 -18.06 4.21
C SER A 137 -7.32 -18.76 5.42
N LEU A 138 -7.51 -18.02 6.51
CA LEU A 138 -8.12 -18.47 7.76
C LEU A 138 -9.37 -17.62 8.03
N GLU A 139 -10.49 -18.06 7.49
CA GLU A 139 -11.78 -17.39 7.56
C GLU A 139 -12.59 -17.78 8.81
N LYS A 140 -13.58 -16.95 9.18
CA LYS A 140 -14.43 -17.14 10.36
C LYS A 140 -13.65 -17.22 11.68
N VAL A 141 -12.48 -16.63 11.72
CA VAL A 141 -11.61 -16.61 12.91
C VAL A 141 -11.71 -15.27 13.61
N ASN A 142 -12.29 -15.26 14.81
CA ASN A 142 -12.19 -14.10 15.69
C ASN A 142 -10.83 -14.10 16.38
N PHE A 143 -9.89 -13.31 15.87
CA PHE A 143 -8.51 -13.30 16.35
C PHE A 143 -8.38 -12.95 17.84
N ARG A 144 -9.31 -12.18 18.41
CA ARG A 144 -9.35 -11.90 19.86
C ARG A 144 -9.35 -13.18 20.70
N HIS A 145 -9.91 -14.26 20.18
CA HIS A 145 -10.05 -15.55 20.86
C HIS A 145 -9.23 -16.65 20.20
N ALA A 146 -8.27 -16.29 19.34
CA ALA A 146 -7.47 -17.26 18.63
C ALA A 146 -6.64 -18.13 19.60
N ALA A 147 -6.74 -19.43 19.44
CA ALA A 147 -5.93 -20.40 20.18
C ALA A 147 -4.47 -20.36 19.68
N GLY A 148 -3.53 -20.66 20.55
CA GLY A 148 -2.10 -20.56 20.22
C GLY A 148 -1.60 -21.52 19.13
N ASP A 149 -2.41 -22.51 18.78
CA ASP A 149 -2.19 -23.52 17.74
C ASP A 149 -2.87 -23.20 16.40
N LEU A 150 -3.47 -21.98 16.28
CA LEU A 150 -4.09 -21.52 15.03
C LEU A 150 -3.12 -21.57 13.83
N LEU A 151 -1.86 -21.28 14.05
CA LEU A 151 -0.82 -21.34 13.03
C LEU A 151 0.14 -22.50 13.30
N PRO A 152 0.60 -23.24 12.25
CA PRO A 152 1.54 -24.34 12.42
C PRO A 152 2.98 -23.89 12.75
N GLU A 153 3.27 -22.59 12.61
CA GLU A 153 4.58 -22.00 12.82
C GLU A 153 4.49 -20.59 13.40
N LYS A 154 5.58 -20.09 13.96
CA LYS A 154 5.69 -18.70 14.41
C LYS A 154 5.98 -17.77 13.21
N VAL A 155 5.40 -16.56 13.24
CA VAL A 155 5.64 -15.57 12.22
C VAL A 155 6.68 -14.54 12.65
N THR A 156 7.39 -13.96 11.70
CA THR A 156 8.41 -12.94 11.95
C THR A 156 7.91 -11.52 11.68
N LEU A 157 6.73 -11.38 11.05
CA LEU A 157 6.07 -10.11 10.81
C LEU A 157 4.57 -10.28 11.01
N ALA A 158 3.95 -9.38 11.76
CA ALA A 158 2.49 -9.30 11.87
C ALA A 158 2.00 -7.91 11.43
N VAL A 159 0.94 -7.86 10.64
CA VAL A 159 0.23 -6.64 10.27
C VAL A 159 -1.21 -6.75 10.75
N VAL A 160 -1.79 -5.63 11.22
CA VAL A 160 -3.13 -5.65 11.82
C VAL A 160 -3.95 -4.49 11.29
N ASP A 161 -5.06 -4.77 10.58
CA ASP A 161 -6.03 -3.78 10.09
C ASP A 161 -7.46 -4.16 10.47
N VAL A 162 -7.74 -4.28 11.76
CA VAL A 162 -9.06 -4.64 12.28
C VAL A 162 -9.99 -3.44 12.37
N SER A 163 -11.31 -3.67 12.25
CA SER A 163 -12.34 -2.65 12.35
C SER A 163 -13.37 -3.02 13.42
N PHE A 164 -14.02 -2.00 14.01
CA PHE A 164 -15.07 -2.13 15.02
C PHE A 164 -14.62 -2.75 16.34
N ILE A 165 -13.32 -2.80 16.59
CA ILE A 165 -12.71 -3.31 17.82
C ILE A 165 -11.46 -2.49 18.13
N SER A 166 -11.15 -2.27 19.41
CA SER A 166 -9.89 -1.66 19.84
C SER A 166 -8.74 -2.65 19.69
N LEU A 167 -7.57 -2.15 19.30
CA LEU A 167 -6.31 -2.90 19.27
C LEU A 167 -5.93 -3.48 20.63
N ARG A 168 -6.41 -2.90 21.75
CA ARG A 168 -6.21 -3.44 23.10
C ARG A 168 -6.75 -4.86 23.28
N HIS A 169 -7.67 -5.31 22.42
CA HIS A 169 -8.18 -6.68 22.44
C HIS A 169 -7.40 -7.63 21.52
N ILE A 170 -6.60 -7.10 20.61
CA ILE A 170 -5.85 -7.87 19.62
C ILE A 170 -4.39 -8.02 20.02
N LEU A 171 -3.76 -6.92 20.47
CA LEU A 171 -2.34 -6.91 20.82
C LEU A 171 -1.94 -7.97 21.85
N PRO A 172 -2.70 -8.25 22.93
CA PRO A 172 -2.33 -9.28 23.90
C PRO A 172 -2.34 -10.71 23.34
N VAL A 173 -2.98 -10.93 22.18
CA VAL A 173 -3.07 -12.24 21.53
C VAL A 173 -1.89 -12.46 20.58
N LEU A 174 -1.36 -11.40 19.97
CA LEU A 174 -0.28 -11.47 18.97
C LEU A 174 0.97 -12.23 19.44
N PRO A 175 1.50 -12.05 20.67
CA PRO A 175 2.73 -12.73 21.11
C PRO A 175 2.66 -14.25 21.03
N ARG A 176 1.45 -14.82 21.06
CA ARG A 176 1.24 -16.28 20.90
C ARG A 176 1.68 -16.79 19.53
N PHE A 177 1.77 -15.93 18.52
CA PHE A 177 2.07 -16.28 17.13
C PHE A 177 3.43 -15.76 16.69
N LEU A 178 4.02 -14.81 17.41
CA LEU A 178 5.27 -14.17 17.05
C LEU A 178 6.48 -15.01 17.43
N ALA A 179 7.48 -15.05 16.54
CA ALA A 179 8.83 -15.53 16.84
C ALA A 179 9.58 -14.49 17.70
N PRO A 180 10.63 -14.89 18.43
CA PRO A 180 11.52 -13.93 19.07
C PRO A 180 12.10 -12.94 18.06
N GLY A 181 12.04 -11.63 18.38
CA GLY A 181 12.49 -10.57 17.48
C GLY A 181 11.56 -10.26 16.31
N ALA A 182 10.35 -10.81 16.28
CA ALA A 182 9.35 -10.47 15.28
C ALA A 182 8.89 -9.02 15.42
N GLU A 183 8.46 -8.44 14.31
CA GLU A 183 7.91 -7.08 14.25
C GLU A 183 6.39 -7.12 14.05
N ALA A 184 5.71 -6.12 14.60
CA ALA A 184 4.27 -5.95 14.42
C ALA A 184 3.93 -4.52 13.99
N LEU A 185 3.09 -4.39 12.95
CA LEU A 185 2.58 -3.11 12.44
C LEU A 185 1.05 -3.04 12.58
N PRO A 186 0.53 -2.59 13.72
CA PRO A 186 -0.90 -2.36 13.87
C PRO A 186 -1.32 -1.01 13.29
N LEU A 187 -2.37 -0.99 12.46
CA LEU A 187 -3.02 0.23 12.01
C LEU A 187 -3.94 0.79 13.08
N VAL A 188 -3.51 1.86 13.74
CA VAL A 188 -4.35 2.55 14.74
C VAL A 188 -5.47 3.31 14.04
N LYS A 189 -6.71 3.01 14.42
CA LYS A 189 -7.91 3.69 13.95
C LYS A 189 -8.52 4.49 15.10
N PRO A 190 -8.29 5.81 15.18
CA PRO A 190 -8.69 6.63 16.32
C PRO A 190 -10.16 6.45 16.73
N GLN A 191 -11.05 6.26 15.77
CA GLN A 191 -12.49 6.07 16.02
C GLN A 191 -12.83 4.82 16.84
N PHE A 192 -11.95 3.85 16.92
CA PHE A 192 -12.14 2.64 17.75
C PHE A 192 -11.35 2.69 19.07
N GLU A 193 -10.53 3.74 19.27
CA GLU A 193 -9.65 3.88 20.44
C GLU A 193 -10.05 5.00 21.39
N VAL A 194 -10.65 6.11 20.91
CA VAL A 194 -10.95 7.30 21.72
C VAL A 194 -12.19 7.19 22.63
N GLY A 195 -12.94 6.08 22.55
CA GLY A 195 -14.14 5.85 23.34
C GLY A 195 -15.41 6.48 22.76
N LYS A 196 -16.56 6.02 23.29
CA LYS A 196 -17.88 6.51 22.88
C LYS A 196 -18.04 8.00 23.24
N GLY A 197 -18.61 8.80 22.31
CA GLY A 197 -18.88 10.23 22.51
C GLY A 197 -17.77 11.17 22.04
N ARG A 198 -16.59 10.68 21.76
CA ARG A 198 -15.45 11.47 21.21
C ARG A 198 -15.27 11.32 19.69
N VAL A 199 -16.11 10.49 19.07
CA VAL A 199 -16.12 10.27 17.63
C VAL A 199 -17.12 11.22 16.98
N GLY A 200 -16.67 11.99 15.99
CA GLY A 200 -17.51 12.97 15.29
C GLY A 200 -18.57 12.33 14.37
N LYS A 201 -19.44 13.17 13.81
CA LYS A 201 -20.46 12.76 12.85
C LYS A 201 -19.81 11.99 11.69
N GLY A 202 -20.41 10.85 11.33
CA GLY A 202 -19.91 9.98 10.26
C GLY A 202 -18.77 9.05 10.67
N GLY A 203 -18.50 8.87 11.98
CA GLY A 203 -17.48 7.92 12.45
C GLY A 203 -16.04 8.41 12.28
N VAL A 204 -15.82 9.73 12.10
CA VAL A 204 -14.50 10.29 11.83
C VAL A 204 -14.02 11.14 13.01
N VAL A 205 -12.82 10.86 13.51
CA VAL A 205 -12.09 11.70 14.46
C VAL A 205 -11.28 12.73 13.66
N ARG A 206 -11.68 13.99 13.72
CA ARG A 206 -11.04 15.10 12.98
C ARG A 206 -10.04 15.88 13.82
N ASP A 207 -10.16 15.81 15.12
CA ASP A 207 -9.28 16.48 16.07
C ASP A 207 -7.92 15.77 16.10
N ASP A 208 -6.86 16.52 15.80
CA ASP A 208 -5.49 15.97 15.74
C ASP A 208 -4.95 15.61 17.12
N ALA A 209 -5.39 16.27 18.19
CA ALA A 209 -5.02 15.92 19.56
C ALA A 209 -5.60 14.55 19.94
N LEU A 210 -6.87 14.29 19.58
CA LEU A 210 -7.50 12.99 19.80
C LEU A 210 -6.85 11.87 18.97
N ARG A 211 -6.41 12.18 17.74
CA ARG A 211 -5.69 11.20 16.92
C ARG A 211 -4.35 10.81 17.54
N ARG A 212 -3.60 11.79 18.05
CA ARG A 212 -2.33 11.55 18.77
C ARG A 212 -2.59 10.77 20.06
N GLU A 213 -3.57 11.17 20.86
CA GLU A 213 -3.96 10.46 22.08
C GLU A 213 -4.25 8.97 21.80
N ALA A 214 -4.96 8.66 20.72
CA ALA A 214 -5.24 7.29 20.32
C ALA A 214 -3.96 6.52 19.99
N VAL A 215 -3.04 7.12 19.22
CA VAL A 215 -1.76 6.49 18.85
C VAL A 215 -0.89 6.29 20.09
N ASP A 216 -0.72 7.34 20.91
CA ASP A 216 0.11 7.29 22.11
C ASP A 216 -0.43 6.28 23.11
N GLY A 217 -1.77 6.22 23.26
CA GLY A 217 -2.44 5.27 24.12
C GLY A 217 -2.26 3.81 23.71
N ILE A 218 -2.26 3.53 22.39
CA ILE A 218 -1.96 2.17 21.88
C ILE A 218 -0.48 1.87 21.99
N ALA A 219 0.41 2.83 21.71
CA ALA A 219 1.84 2.65 21.85
C ALA A 219 2.27 2.41 23.31
N ALA A 220 1.65 3.09 24.28
CA ALA A 220 1.89 2.83 25.69
C ALA A 220 1.42 1.42 26.09
N PHE A 221 0.21 1.05 25.70
CA PHE A 221 -0.36 -0.28 25.98
C PHE A 221 0.46 -1.43 25.35
N ALA A 222 1.06 -1.23 24.20
CA ALA A 222 1.87 -2.25 23.55
C ALA A 222 3.24 -2.48 24.23
N ARG A 223 3.67 -1.61 25.16
CA ARG A 223 4.92 -1.74 25.93
C ARG A 223 4.74 -2.45 27.27
N GLU A 224 3.51 -2.62 27.73
CA GLU A 224 3.13 -3.38 28.92
C GLU A 224 3.12 -4.89 28.65
#